data_48a11a343a472cdb3614dcb043846ea2
#
_entry.id   48a11a343a472cdb3614dcb043846ea2
#
_cell.length_a   1.000
_cell.length_b   1.000
_cell.length_c   1.000
_cell.angle_alpha   90.00
_cell.angle_beta   90.00
_cell.angle_gamma   90.00
#
_symmetry.space_group_name_H-M   'P 1'
#
loop_
_entity.id
_entity.type
_entity.pdbx_description
1 polymer ?
#
loop_
_entity_poly.entity_id
_entity_poly.type
_entity_poly.pdbx_seq_one_letter_code
_entity_poly.pdbx_strand_id
1 'polypeptide(L)'
;MLSIQHALCLMYHNSKADSKLIASTLYPDAVRAYSGPRQYSHFEKSEDGSFSYYMTFPNDLHVGKDAIQAIIAEVKPDISLVRPCTIGEDTDIQAFYDHNKYLDKDIKYGISYHLHQDMIFDKFVRDEIDCSNKYDDKFIFHGQLLDGKALRSLIGDIEQHGIYIMAHKLYKDLGITTNQDWLLNNIKPILDKEYSSDLADKTYSFMNIQPEINELISNHDWSRLADGPLPLVVYEKLYDDVDTSMSEVDKLFE
;
A
#
# COMPACT_ATOMS: atom_id res chain seq x y z
N MET A 1 -0.78 0.89 3.55
CA MET A 1 -2.11 0.87 2.85
C MET A 1 -2.39 -0.54 2.34
N LEU A 2 -3.65 -0.86 1.98
CA LEU A 2 -3.97 -2.08 1.24
C LEU A 2 -3.60 -1.95 -0.25
N SER A 3 -3.22 -3.05 -0.89
CA SER A 3 -2.83 -3.06 -2.31
C SER A 3 -3.86 -2.40 -3.23
N ILE A 4 -5.15 -2.57 -2.95
CA ILE A 4 -6.23 -1.92 -3.71
C ILE A 4 -6.18 -0.39 -3.57
N GLN A 5 -5.87 0.15 -2.40
CA GLN A 5 -5.80 1.60 -2.20
C GLN A 5 -4.66 2.22 -3.01
N HIS A 6 -3.51 1.52 -3.11
CA HIS A 6 -2.41 1.96 -3.97
C HIS A 6 -2.84 2.11 -5.42
N ALA A 7 -3.58 1.12 -5.94
CA ALA A 7 -4.11 1.19 -7.30
C ALA A 7 -5.12 2.34 -7.47
N LEU A 8 -6.06 2.50 -6.54
CA LEU A 8 -7.09 3.54 -6.61
C LEU A 8 -6.49 4.95 -6.50
N CYS A 9 -5.53 5.17 -5.59
CA CYS A 9 -4.81 6.44 -5.47
C CYS A 9 -4.05 6.78 -6.74
N LEU A 10 -3.30 5.80 -7.32
CA LEU A 10 -2.61 6.01 -8.58
C LEU A 10 -3.59 6.38 -9.71
N MET A 11 -4.70 5.68 -9.83
CA MET A 11 -5.69 5.95 -10.88
C MET A 11 -6.38 7.29 -10.72
N TYR A 12 -6.58 7.75 -9.49
CA TYR A 12 -7.10 9.08 -9.21
C TYR A 12 -6.08 10.16 -9.61
N HIS A 13 -4.83 9.99 -9.19
CA HIS A 13 -3.72 10.89 -9.51
C HIS A 13 -3.41 10.92 -11.02
N ASN A 14 -3.32 9.76 -11.65
CA ASN A 14 -3.00 9.59 -13.05
C ASN A 14 -3.97 8.64 -13.76
N SER A 15 -5.10 9.17 -14.21
CA SER A 15 -6.14 8.39 -14.92
C SER A 15 -5.68 7.76 -16.25
N LYS A 16 -4.47 8.09 -16.71
CA LYS A 16 -3.85 7.54 -17.93
C LYS A 16 -2.69 6.60 -17.62
N ALA A 17 -2.51 6.22 -16.36
CA ALA A 17 -1.50 5.24 -15.96
C ALA A 17 -1.63 3.97 -16.81
N ASP A 18 -0.54 3.54 -17.42
CA ASP A 18 -0.51 2.31 -18.22
C ASP A 18 -0.43 1.07 -17.33
N SER A 19 -0.55 -0.11 -17.94
CA SER A 19 -0.53 -1.38 -17.23
C SER A 19 0.77 -1.62 -16.48
N LYS A 20 1.90 -1.21 -17.03
CA LYS A 20 3.21 -1.40 -16.41
C LYS A 20 3.36 -0.53 -15.16
N LEU A 21 2.92 0.72 -15.21
CA LEU A 21 2.96 1.63 -14.05
C LEU A 21 2.05 1.13 -12.92
N ILE A 22 0.82 0.68 -13.25
CA ILE A 22 -0.11 0.11 -12.25
C ILE A 22 0.52 -1.14 -11.60
N ALA A 23 1.03 -2.07 -12.39
CA ALA A 23 1.68 -3.27 -11.87
C ALA A 23 2.92 -2.92 -11.02
N SER A 24 3.76 -2.00 -11.48
CA SER A 24 4.94 -1.57 -10.74
C SER A 24 4.59 -0.92 -9.40
N THR A 25 3.48 -0.18 -9.34
CA THR A 25 2.96 0.38 -8.08
C THR A 25 2.50 -0.72 -7.11
N LEU A 26 2.00 -1.83 -7.60
CA LEU A 26 1.58 -2.96 -6.77
C LEU A 26 2.73 -3.93 -6.45
N TYR A 27 3.90 -3.76 -7.05
CA TYR A 27 4.99 -4.72 -6.99
C TYR A 27 5.57 -4.95 -5.59
N PRO A 28 5.75 -3.95 -4.70
CA PRO A 28 6.20 -4.20 -3.32
C PRO A 28 5.30 -5.16 -2.55
N ASP A 29 3.99 -5.02 -2.66
CA ASP A 29 3.02 -5.92 -2.04
C ASP A 29 2.99 -7.30 -2.71
N ALA A 30 3.10 -7.34 -4.04
CA ALA A 30 3.19 -8.59 -4.80
C ALA A 30 4.39 -9.42 -4.35
N VAL A 31 5.57 -8.81 -4.27
CA VAL A 31 6.80 -9.46 -3.84
C VAL A 31 6.71 -9.89 -2.37
N ARG A 32 6.11 -9.08 -1.50
CA ARG A 32 5.85 -9.43 -0.11
C ARG A 32 5.17 -10.79 0.04
N ALA A 33 4.30 -11.17 -0.89
CA ALA A 33 3.62 -12.46 -0.87
C ALA A 33 4.58 -13.67 -0.83
N TYR A 34 5.81 -13.49 -1.30
CA TYR A 34 6.85 -14.53 -1.32
C TYR A 34 8.04 -14.20 -0.42
N SER A 35 8.18 -12.97 0.03
CA SER A 35 9.38 -12.48 0.68
C SER A 35 9.42 -12.65 2.19
N GLY A 36 8.28 -12.89 2.81
CA GLY A 36 8.21 -12.89 4.27
C GLY A 36 7.98 -11.48 4.84
N PRO A 37 8.86 -10.95 5.70
CA PRO A 37 8.59 -9.68 6.38
C PRO A 37 8.44 -8.49 5.44
N ARG A 38 7.41 -7.66 5.67
CA ARG A 38 7.10 -6.45 4.92
C ARG A 38 8.28 -5.47 4.84
N GLN A 39 9.06 -5.40 5.89
CA GLN A 39 10.16 -4.46 6.06
C GLN A 39 11.12 -4.42 4.87
N TYR A 40 11.38 -5.57 4.22
CA TYR A 40 12.33 -5.65 3.10
C TYR A 40 11.82 -4.97 1.84
N SER A 41 10.60 -5.28 1.43
CA SER A 41 10.00 -4.73 0.21
C SER A 41 9.52 -3.29 0.38
N HIS A 42 9.37 -2.82 1.63
CA HIS A 42 8.88 -1.49 1.97
C HIS A 42 9.97 -0.58 2.56
N PHE A 43 11.22 -1.06 2.64
CA PHE A 43 12.37 -0.26 3.07
C PHE A 43 12.19 0.38 4.45
N GLU A 44 11.64 -0.38 5.37
CA GLU A 44 11.39 0.11 6.72
C GLU A 44 12.72 0.25 7.50
N LYS A 45 12.79 1.22 8.38
CA LYS A 45 13.93 1.41 9.28
C LYS A 45 13.88 0.41 10.42
N SER A 46 15.07 0.09 10.97
CA SER A 46 15.15 -0.66 12.23
C SER A 46 14.54 0.13 13.39
N GLU A 47 14.19 -0.57 14.48
CA GLU A 47 13.57 0.01 15.68
C GLU A 47 14.35 1.20 16.23
N ASP A 48 15.68 1.11 16.23
CA ASP A 48 16.58 2.15 16.71
C ASP A 48 17.00 3.15 15.60
N GLY A 49 16.51 2.97 14.37
CA GLY A 49 16.86 3.78 13.22
C GLY A 49 18.31 3.62 12.74
N SER A 50 19.05 2.63 13.24
CA SER A 50 20.49 2.45 12.94
C SER A 50 20.73 1.91 11.54
N PHE A 51 19.77 1.23 10.93
CA PHE A 51 19.84 0.74 9.54
C PHE A 51 18.44 0.66 8.92
N SER A 52 18.40 0.54 7.60
CA SER A 52 17.19 0.31 6.84
C SER A 52 17.17 -1.12 6.29
N TYR A 53 16.02 -1.78 6.40
CA TYR A 53 15.79 -3.01 5.66
C TYR A 53 15.68 -2.67 4.18
N TYR A 54 16.19 -3.51 3.32
CA TYR A 54 16.12 -3.28 1.88
C TYR A 54 16.07 -4.57 1.09
N MET A 55 15.49 -4.48 -0.09
CA MET A 55 15.57 -5.53 -1.08
C MET A 55 16.00 -4.95 -2.42
N THR A 56 16.70 -5.75 -3.18
CA THR A 56 17.06 -5.47 -4.57
C THR A 56 15.94 -6.03 -5.46
N PHE A 57 15.07 -5.16 -5.97
CA PHE A 57 13.96 -5.61 -6.80
C PHE A 57 14.44 -6.17 -8.13
N PRO A 58 13.87 -7.27 -8.63
CA PRO A 58 14.08 -7.69 -10.02
C PRO A 58 13.67 -6.59 -11.00
N ASN A 59 14.44 -6.45 -12.08
CA ASN A 59 14.10 -5.55 -13.20
C ASN A 59 13.16 -6.21 -14.21
N ASP A 60 12.39 -7.18 -13.75
CA ASP A 60 11.40 -7.93 -14.53
C ASP A 60 10.22 -8.26 -13.62
N LEU A 61 9.04 -7.80 -14.00
CA LEU A 61 7.80 -8.06 -13.24
C LEU A 61 7.29 -9.50 -13.39
N HIS A 62 7.78 -10.25 -14.41
CA HIS A 62 7.41 -11.66 -14.64
C HIS A 62 8.19 -12.66 -13.79
N VAL A 63 9.01 -12.20 -12.85
CA VAL A 63 9.78 -13.11 -11.99
C VAL A 63 8.89 -14.07 -11.24
N GLY A 64 9.32 -15.34 -11.21
CA GLY A 64 8.65 -16.35 -10.43
C GLY A 64 9.06 -16.35 -8.95
N LYS A 65 8.30 -17.08 -8.14
CA LYS A 65 8.50 -17.23 -6.69
C LYS A 65 9.94 -17.55 -6.31
N ASP A 66 10.56 -18.53 -7.00
CA ASP A 66 11.91 -19.01 -6.65
C ASP A 66 12.98 -17.91 -6.82
N ALA A 67 12.86 -17.08 -7.86
CA ALA A 67 13.77 -15.95 -8.07
C ALA A 67 13.61 -14.87 -6.99
N ILE A 68 12.38 -14.56 -6.60
CA ILE A 68 12.09 -13.63 -5.50
C ILE A 68 12.65 -14.19 -4.18
N GLN A 69 12.43 -15.46 -3.89
CA GLN A 69 12.94 -16.10 -2.68
C GLN A 69 14.49 -16.15 -2.65
N ALA A 70 15.13 -16.35 -3.80
CA ALA A 70 16.58 -16.30 -3.89
C ALA A 70 17.15 -14.92 -3.55
N ILE A 71 16.53 -13.84 -4.08
CA ILE A 71 16.92 -12.46 -3.78
C ILE A 71 16.81 -12.19 -2.28
N ILE A 72 15.71 -12.62 -1.66
CA ILE A 72 15.49 -12.41 -0.22
C ILE A 72 16.49 -13.20 0.62
N ALA A 73 16.81 -14.42 0.21
CA ALA A 73 17.82 -15.23 0.88
C ALA A 73 19.22 -14.57 0.85
N GLU A 74 19.53 -13.76 -0.17
CA GLU A 74 20.78 -12.99 -0.26
C GLU A 74 20.82 -11.83 0.74
N VAL A 75 19.70 -11.21 1.05
CA VAL A 75 19.61 -10.13 2.05
C VAL A 75 19.87 -10.65 3.47
N LYS A 76 19.78 -11.97 3.69
CA LYS A 76 20.04 -12.66 4.97
C LYS A 76 19.42 -11.91 6.15
N PRO A 77 18.10 -11.80 6.18
CA PRO A 77 17.46 -11.13 7.30
C PRO A 77 17.78 -11.87 8.59
N ASP A 78 18.25 -11.17 9.59
CA ASP A 78 18.18 -11.69 10.96
C ASP A 78 16.72 -11.64 11.40
N ILE A 79 15.98 -12.70 11.10
CA ILE A 79 14.54 -12.82 11.40
C ILE A 79 14.29 -12.62 12.92
N SER A 80 15.29 -12.82 13.75
CA SER A 80 15.17 -12.61 15.21
C SER A 80 15.02 -11.13 15.58
N LEU A 81 15.44 -10.23 14.69
CA LEU A 81 15.31 -8.77 14.85
C LEU A 81 14.04 -8.21 14.21
N VAL A 82 13.36 -9.02 13.37
CA VAL A 82 12.14 -8.59 12.70
C VAL A 82 10.95 -8.75 13.66
N ARG A 83 10.50 -7.67 14.26
CA ARG A 83 9.24 -7.66 14.99
C ARG A 83 8.09 -7.46 14.00
N PRO A 84 6.96 -8.16 14.16
CA PRO A 84 5.78 -7.85 13.38
C PRO A 84 5.33 -6.42 13.75
N CYS A 85 5.63 -5.47 12.86
CA CYS A 85 5.16 -4.10 13.02
C CYS A 85 3.65 -4.07 12.78
N THR A 86 2.91 -3.49 13.72
CA THR A 86 1.46 -3.31 13.61
C THR A 86 1.10 -1.95 13.03
N ILE A 87 2.03 -1.01 13.08
CA ILE A 87 1.91 0.34 12.49
C ILE A 87 3.20 0.55 11.71
N GLY A 88 3.08 1.02 10.49
CA GLY A 88 4.20 1.20 9.58
C GLY A 88 5.41 1.86 10.22
N GLU A 89 6.55 1.31 9.97
CA GLU A 89 7.83 1.93 10.29
C GLU A 89 8.12 3.02 9.27
N ASP A 90 9.00 3.94 9.59
CA ASP A 90 9.40 4.99 8.65
C ASP A 90 10.05 4.33 7.42
N THR A 91 9.41 4.48 6.27
CA THR A 91 9.94 4.03 5.00
C THR A 91 11.17 4.87 4.63
N ASP A 92 12.31 4.21 4.37
CA ASP A 92 13.53 4.85 3.91
C ASP A 92 13.56 4.93 2.38
N ILE A 93 12.95 5.96 1.83
CA ILE A 93 12.91 6.20 0.38
C ILE A 93 14.32 6.33 -0.20
N GLN A 94 15.27 6.93 0.54
CA GLN A 94 16.64 7.06 0.06
C GLN A 94 17.33 5.70 -0.06
N ALA A 95 17.11 4.79 0.89
CA ALA A 95 17.62 3.42 0.80
C ALA A 95 17.07 2.69 -0.44
N PHE A 96 15.78 2.89 -0.76
CA PHE A 96 15.21 2.35 -2.00
C PHE A 96 15.99 2.85 -3.23
N TYR A 97 16.18 4.16 -3.36
CA TYR A 97 16.89 4.72 -4.51
C TYR A 97 18.34 4.26 -4.58
N ASP A 98 19.02 4.14 -3.44
CA ASP A 98 20.44 3.72 -3.40
C ASP A 98 20.64 2.26 -3.78
N HIS A 99 19.77 1.38 -3.35
CA HIS A 99 19.87 -0.06 -3.62
C HIS A 99 19.28 -0.48 -4.98
N ASN A 100 18.42 0.36 -5.60
CA ASN A 100 17.71 0.03 -6.83
C ASN A 100 18.00 1.01 -7.99
N LYS A 101 19.23 1.52 -8.08
CA LYS A 101 19.64 2.48 -9.14
C LYS A 101 19.51 1.92 -10.55
N TYR A 102 19.68 0.60 -10.71
CA TYR A 102 19.67 -0.13 -11.97
C TYR A 102 18.27 -0.43 -12.51
N LEU A 103 17.21 -0.22 -11.73
CA LEU A 103 15.84 -0.49 -12.17
C LEU A 103 15.46 0.33 -13.39
N ASP A 104 14.70 -0.31 -14.28
CA ASP A 104 13.98 0.36 -15.35
C ASP A 104 13.17 1.54 -14.81
N LYS A 105 13.14 2.65 -15.58
CA LYS A 105 12.51 3.90 -15.14
C LYS A 105 11.05 3.68 -14.70
N ASP A 106 10.26 2.92 -15.47
CA ASP A 106 8.85 2.73 -15.19
C ASP A 106 8.61 1.87 -13.95
N ILE A 107 9.43 0.82 -13.75
CA ILE A 107 9.36 -0.02 -12.54
C ILE A 107 9.72 0.79 -11.31
N LYS A 108 10.83 1.55 -11.39
CA LYS A 108 11.28 2.41 -10.31
C LYS A 108 10.26 3.47 -9.94
N TYR A 109 9.61 4.05 -10.95
CA TYR A 109 8.58 5.05 -10.80
C TYR A 109 7.35 4.51 -10.05
N GLY A 110 6.82 3.34 -10.47
CA GLY A 110 5.68 2.72 -9.80
C GLY A 110 6.00 2.32 -8.36
N ILE A 111 7.17 1.71 -8.10
CA ILE A 111 7.58 1.39 -6.73
C ILE A 111 7.71 2.67 -5.88
N SER A 112 8.23 3.76 -6.44
CA SER A 112 8.30 5.04 -5.74
C SER A 112 6.93 5.54 -5.32
N TYR A 113 5.93 5.45 -6.18
CA TYR A 113 4.54 5.78 -5.81
C TYR A 113 4.04 4.96 -4.63
N HIS A 114 4.24 3.63 -4.66
CA HIS A 114 3.84 2.76 -3.57
C HIS A 114 4.45 3.19 -2.23
N LEU A 115 5.78 3.35 -2.20
CA LEU A 115 6.51 3.69 -0.98
C LEU A 115 6.12 5.06 -0.42
N HIS A 116 5.90 6.05 -1.29
CA HIS A 116 5.42 7.36 -0.88
C HIS A 116 4.01 7.33 -0.31
N GLN A 117 3.11 6.56 -0.92
CA GLN A 117 1.75 6.38 -0.40
C GLN A 117 1.77 5.71 0.98
N ASP A 118 2.58 4.67 1.16
CA ASP A 118 2.74 4.00 2.46
C ASP A 118 3.32 4.95 3.52
N MET A 119 4.35 5.72 3.18
CA MET A 119 4.95 6.69 4.10
C MET A 119 3.91 7.71 4.61
N ILE A 120 3.07 8.23 3.73
CA ILE A 120 2.02 9.18 4.11
C ILE A 120 0.94 8.48 4.95
N PHE A 121 0.51 7.28 4.56
CA PHE A 121 -0.50 6.54 5.30
C PHE A 121 -0.01 6.12 6.69
N ASP A 122 1.20 5.63 6.80
CA ASP A 122 1.78 5.20 8.07
C ASP A 122 1.95 6.37 9.04
N LYS A 123 2.37 7.54 8.52
CA LYS A 123 2.40 8.78 9.30
C LYS A 123 1.01 9.20 9.77
N PHE A 124 0.04 9.17 8.84
CA PHE A 124 -1.35 9.48 9.13
C PHE A 124 -1.93 8.59 10.25
N VAL A 125 -1.74 7.28 10.16
CA VAL A 125 -2.22 6.34 11.18
C VAL A 125 -1.57 6.61 12.53
N ARG A 126 -0.28 6.91 12.58
CA ARG A 126 0.42 7.26 13.83
C ARG A 126 -0.13 8.53 14.46
N ASP A 127 -0.32 9.56 13.66
CA ASP A 127 -0.78 10.87 14.14
C ASP A 127 -2.22 10.80 14.67
N GLU A 128 -3.11 10.07 13.99
CA GLU A 128 -4.52 9.96 14.35
C GLU A 128 -4.80 8.96 15.48
N ILE A 129 -3.99 7.92 15.63
CA ILE A 129 -4.14 6.91 16.69
C ILE A 129 -3.38 7.31 17.97
N ASP A 130 -2.66 8.45 17.94
CA ASP A 130 -1.80 8.91 19.05
C ASP A 130 -0.84 7.81 19.51
N CYS A 131 -0.22 7.15 18.55
CA CYS A 131 0.68 6.05 18.78
C CYS A 131 2.11 6.57 18.91
N SER A 132 2.49 6.92 20.14
CA SER A 132 3.82 7.44 20.44
C SER A 132 4.91 6.37 20.36
N ASN A 133 4.53 5.10 20.46
CA ASN A 133 5.45 3.98 20.42
C ASN A 133 4.88 2.83 19.56
N LYS A 134 5.42 2.66 18.38
CA LYS A 134 5.04 1.63 17.40
C LYS A 134 5.31 0.18 17.86
N TYR A 135 6.03 0.01 18.95
CA TYR A 135 6.38 -1.29 19.53
C TYR A 135 5.56 -1.64 20.77
N ASP A 136 4.66 -0.74 21.20
CA ASP A 136 3.81 -1.02 22.35
C ASP A 136 2.72 -2.04 21.99
N ASP A 137 2.53 -3.02 22.83
CA ASP A 137 1.41 -3.96 22.73
C ASP A 137 0.06 -3.31 23.05
N LYS A 138 0.06 -2.04 23.46
CA LYS A 138 -1.11 -1.29 23.90
C LYS A 138 -1.09 0.13 23.33
N PHE A 139 -2.21 0.55 22.79
CA PHE A 139 -2.39 1.83 22.09
C PHE A 139 -3.62 2.56 22.61
N ILE A 140 -3.58 3.89 22.59
CA ILE A 140 -4.72 4.72 22.95
C ILE A 140 -5.38 5.22 21.68
N PHE A 141 -6.68 4.96 21.53
CA PHE A 141 -7.49 5.49 20.43
C PHE A 141 -8.80 6.06 21.00
N HIS A 142 -9.06 7.34 20.79
CA HIS A 142 -10.19 8.08 21.39
C HIS A 142 -10.36 7.83 22.89
N GLY A 143 -9.24 7.79 23.63
CA GLY A 143 -9.22 7.55 25.07
C GLY A 143 -9.43 6.09 25.49
N GLN A 144 -9.53 5.14 24.57
CA GLN A 144 -9.61 3.71 24.84
C GLN A 144 -8.25 3.05 24.67
N LEU A 145 -7.87 2.21 25.62
CA LEU A 145 -6.67 1.39 25.54
C LEU A 145 -6.96 0.15 24.69
N LEU A 146 -6.28 0.02 23.56
CA LEU A 146 -6.39 -1.12 22.64
C LEU A 146 -5.17 -2.03 22.76
N ASP A 147 -5.37 -3.35 22.64
CA ASP A 147 -4.28 -4.31 22.41
C ASP A 147 -3.89 -4.40 20.94
N GLY A 148 -2.77 -5.07 20.63
CA GLY A 148 -2.28 -5.16 19.26
C GLY A 148 -3.25 -5.88 18.29
N LYS A 149 -4.18 -6.72 18.77
CA LYS A 149 -5.23 -7.34 17.94
C LYS A 149 -6.32 -6.35 17.60
N ALA A 150 -6.81 -5.60 18.60
CA ALA A 150 -7.82 -4.55 18.41
C ALA A 150 -7.27 -3.43 17.52
N LEU A 151 -5.98 -3.08 17.66
CA LEU A 151 -5.36 -2.12 16.77
C LEU A 151 -5.32 -2.59 15.32
N ARG A 152 -4.93 -3.85 15.05
CA ARG A 152 -4.94 -4.39 13.67
C ARG A 152 -6.34 -4.40 13.06
N SER A 153 -7.36 -4.71 13.87
CA SER A 153 -8.76 -4.62 13.43
C SER A 153 -9.11 -3.19 13.06
N LEU A 154 -8.78 -2.23 13.93
CA LEU A 154 -9.04 -0.81 13.69
C LEU A 154 -8.34 -0.30 12.42
N ILE A 155 -7.07 -0.64 12.22
CA ILE A 155 -6.34 -0.28 10.99
C ILE A 155 -7.04 -0.88 9.76
N GLY A 156 -7.45 -2.14 9.82
CA GLY A 156 -8.21 -2.79 8.75
C GLY A 156 -9.53 -2.07 8.45
N ASP A 157 -10.24 -1.63 9.47
CA ASP A 157 -11.48 -0.87 9.30
C ASP A 157 -11.22 0.53 8.72
N ILE A 158 -10.14 1.20 9.13
CA ILE A 158 -9.68 2.46 8.54
C ILE A 158 -9.36 2.28 7.06
N GLU A 159 -8.62 1.23 6.70
CA GLU A 159 -8.25 0.93 5.32
C GLU A 159 -9.47 0.61 4.45
N GLN A 160 -10.39 -0.21 4.93
CA GLN A 160 -11.61 -0.56 4.20
C GLN A 160 -12.54 0.65 4.00
N HIS A 161 -12.69 1.49 5.03
CA HIS A 161 -13.46 2.72 4.89
C HIS A 161 -12.75 3.71 3.95
N GLY A 162 -11.43 3.74 3.96
CA GLY A 162 -10.62 4.51 3.02
C GLY A 162 -10.85 4.08 1.56
N ILE A 163 -11.01 2.77 1.28
CA ILE A 163 -11.40 2.27 -0.06
C ILE A 163 -12.75 2.87 -0.48
N TYR A 164 -13.73 2.89 0.42
CA TYR A 164 -15.06 3.44 0.14
C TYR A 164 -15.00 4.95 -0.20
N ILE A 165 -14.21 5.71 0.53
CA ILE A 165 -14.02 7.15 0.26
C ILE A 165 -13.30 7.37 -1.08
N MET A 166 -12.24 6.61 -1.39
CA MET A 166 -11.56 6.70 -2.67
C MET A 166 -12.47 6.29 -3.84
N ALA A 167 -13.28 5.25 -3.66
CA ALA A 167 -14.27 4.86 -4.66
C ALA A 167 -15.29 5.98 -4.92
N HIS A 168 -15.73 6.70 -3.88
CA HIS A 168 -16.58 7.87 -4.04
C HIS A 168 -15.88 9.00 -4.81
N LYS A 169 -14.60 9.32 -4.50
CA LYS A 169 -13.83 10.34 -5.25
C LYS A 169 -13.72 9.96 -6.74
N LEU A 170 -13.36 8.71 -7.05
CA LEU A 170 -13.25 8.20 -8.41
C LEU A 170 -14.61 8.23 -9.16
N TYR A 171 -15.68 7.86 -8.50
CA TYR A 171 -17.02 7.94 -9.09
C TYR A 171 -17.44 9.38 -9.36
N LYS A 172 -17.26 10.28 -8.39
CA LYS A 172 -17.65 11.68 -8.49
C LYS A 172 -16.88 12.43 -9.59
N ASP A 173 -15.55 12.23 -9.66
CA ASP A 173 -14.67 13.04 -10.49
C ASP A 173 -14.42 12.40 -11.86
N LEU A 174 -14.46 11.06 -11.96
CA LEU A 174 -14.13 10.31 -13.19
C LEU A 174 -15.27 9.41 -13.68
N GLY A 175 -16.36 9.24 -12.94
CA GLY A 175 -17.47 8.36 -13.30
C GLY A 175 -17.14 6.85 -13.20
N ILE A 176 -16.11 6.48 -12.44
CA ILE A 176 -15.64 5.09 -12.32
C ILE A 176 -16.16 4.44 -11.05
N THR A 177 -16.89 3.33 -11.18
CA THR A 177 -17.36 2.50 -10.05
C THR A 177 -16.34 1.41 -9.77
N THR A 178 -15.57 1.55 -8.68
CA THR A 178 -14.44 0.67 -8.34
C THR A 178 -14.82 -0.40 -7.31
N ASN A 179 -15.84 -1.19 -7.62
CA ASN A 179 -16.25 -2.36 -6.83
C ASN A 179 -15.39 -3.61 -7.14
N GLN A 180 -15.68 -4.75 -6.51
CA GLN A 180 -14.92 -5.99 -6.71
C GLN A 180 -14.97 -6.51 -8.16
N ASP A 181 -16.10 -6.33 -8.85
CA ASP A 181 -16.25 -6.72 -10.27
C ASP A 181 -15.40 -5.82 -11.17
N TRP A 182 -15.30 -4.53 -10.84
CA TRP A 182 -14.43 -3.62 -11.55
C TRP A 182 -12.95 -4.03 -11.40
N LEU A 183 -12.52 -4.41 -10.19
CA LEU A 183 -11.16 -4.92 -9.95
C LEU A 183 -10.87 -6.18 -10.77
N LEU A 184 -11.83 -7.10 -10.81
CA LEU A 184 -11.71 -8.34 -11.60
C LEU A 184 -11.58 -8.05 -13.10
N ASN A 185 -12.29 -7.06 -13.60
CA ASN A 185 -12.34 -6.76 -15.03
C ASN A 185 -11.26 -5.77 -15.49
N ASN A 186 -10.65 -4.99 -14.61
CA ASN A 186 -9.71 -3.93 -14.98
C ASN A 186 -8.31 -4.14 -14.37
N ILE A 187 -8.20 -4.54 -13.11
CA ILE A 187 -6.89 -4.73 -12.46
C ILE A 187 -6.34 -6.15 -12.70
N LYS A 188 -7.17 -7.18 -12.54
CA LYS A 188 -6.72 -8.57 -12.74
C LYS A 188 -6.08 -8.81 -14.12
N PRO A 189 -6.65 -8.33 -15.26
CA PRO A 189 -6.01 -8.46 -16.57
C PRO A 189 -4.66 -7.75 -16.69
N ILE A 190 -4.48 -6.64 -15.95
CA ILE A 190 -3.19 -5.94 -15.87
C ILE A 190 -2.16 -6.83 -15.17
N LEU A 191 -2.52 -7.39 -14.01
CA LEU A 191 -1.65 -8.31 -13.29
C LEU A 191 -1.30 -9.54 -14.11
N ASP A 192 -2.27 -10.13 -14.82
CA ASP A 192 -2.06 -11.30 -15.69
C ASP A 192 -1.12 -11.00 -16.86
N LYS A 193 -1.12 -9.77 -17.34
CA LYS A 193 -0.25 -9.33 -18.42
C LYS A 193 1.17 -9.04 -17.93
N GLU A 194 1.32 -8.39 -16.79
CA GLU A 194 2.60 -7.81 -16.33
C GLU A 194 3.35 -8.73 -15.35
N TYR A 195 2.69 -9.70 -14.74
CA TYR A 195 3.28 -10.61 -13.77
C TYR A 195 3.31 -12.06 -14.26
N SER A 196 4.11 -12.91 -13.63
CA SER A 196 3.90 -14.36 -13.72
C SER A 196 2.51 -14.73 -13.17
N SER A 197 1.88 -15.79 -13.69
CA SER A 197 0.51 -16.14 -13.31
C SER A 197 0.34 -16.35 -11.79
N ASP A 198 1.31 -17.01 -11.15
CA ASP A 198 1.29 -17.25 -9.70
C ASP A 198 1.38 -15.92 -8.91
N LEU A 199 2.22 -14.99 -9.34
CA LEU A 199 2.35 -13.67 -8.72
C LEU A 199 1.08 -12.83 -8.93
N ALA A 200 0.49 -12.88 -10.15
CA ALA A 200 -0.74 -12.20 -10.49
C ALA A 200 -1.92 -12.66 -9.61
N ASP A 201 -2.11 -13.97 -9.50
CA ASP A 201 -3.18 -14.56 -8.70
C ASP A 201 -3.01 -14.24 -7.21
N LYS A 202 -1.77 -14.33 -6.72
CA LYS A 202 -1.44 -14.01 -5.34
C LYS A 202 -1.68 -12.55 -5.01
N THR A 203 -1.22 -11.63 -5.87
CA THR A 203 -1.43 -10.19 -5.70
C THR A 203 -2.92 -9.86 -5.71
N TYR A 204 -3.66 -10.41 -6.67
CA TYR A 204 -5.10 -10.18 -6.72
C TYR A 204 -5.83 -10.70 -5.48
N SER A 205 -5.38 -11.81 -4.88
CA SER A 205 -5.99 -12.36 -3.66
C SER A 205 -5.93 -11.43 -2.45
N PHE A 206 -5.05 -10.43 -2.47
CA PHE A 206 -4.98 -9.37 -1.44
C PHE A 206 -5.89 -8.16 -1.73
N MET A 207 -6.45 -8.08 -2.94
CA MET A 207 -7.34 -6.98 -3.34
C MET A 207 -8.78 -7.27 -2.98
N ASN A 208 -9.07 -7.35 -1.68
CA ASN A 208 -10.39 -7.70 -1.18
C ASN A 208 -11.09 -6.47 -0.59
N ILE A 209 -12.25 -6.16 -1.14
CA ILE A 209 -13.18 -5.19 -0.56
C ILE A 209 -14.13 -5.95 0.36
N GLN A 210 -14.33 -5.49 1.58
CA GLN A 210 -15.32 -6.08 2.49
C GLN A 210 -16.70 -6.10 1.82
N PRO A 211 -17.50 -7.18 1.97
CA PRO A 211 -18.78 -7.32 1.27
C PRO A 211 -19.72 -6.15 1.44
N GLU A 212 -19.83 -5.60 2.66
CA GLU A 212 -20.67 -4.44 2.95
C GLU A 212 -20.19 -3.19 2.19
N ILE A 213 -18.90 -2.91 2.20
CA ILE A 213 -18.29 -1.79 1.45
C ILE A 213 -18.49 -1.99 -0.06
N ASN A 214 -18.29 -3.21 -0.55
CA ASN A 214 -18.50 -3.55 -1.95
C ASN A 214 -19.97 -3.32 -2.40
N GLU A 215 -20.94 -3.65 -1.54
CA GLU A 215 -22.35 -3.42 -1.80
C GLU A 215 -22.66 -1.92 -1.88
N LEU A 216 -22.16 -1.12 -0.94
CA LEU A 216 -22.32 0.33 -0.95
C LEU A 216 -21.76 0.96 -2.23
N ILE A 217 -20.56 0.58 -2.63
CA ILE A 217 -19.91 1.06 -3.87
C ILE A 217 -20.76 0.65 -5.10
N SER A 218 -21.21 -0.61 -5.16
CA SER A 218 -21.97 -1.14 -6.29
C SER A 218 -23.31 -0.45 -6.48
N ASN A 219 -23.93 -0.05 -5.39
CA ASN A 219 -25.21 0.65 -5.40
C ASN A 219 -25.06 2.18 -5.48
N HIS A 220 -23.84 2.72 -5.53
CA HIS A 220 -23.55 4.15 -5.43
C HIS A 220 -24.21 4.78 -4.18
N ASP A 221 -24.25 4.01 -3.10
CA ASP A 221 -24.75 4.49 -1.81
C ASP A 221 -23.61 5.15 -1.03
N TRP A 222 -23.59 6.46 -1.05
CA TRP A 222 -22.57 7.29 -0.39
C TRP A 222 -23.07 7.88 0.95
N SER A 223 -24.17 7.37 1.47
CA SER A 223 -24.79 7.89 2.71
C SER A 223 -23.93 7.65 3.96
N ARG A 224 -23.00 6.69 3.91
CA ARG A 224 -22.17 6.25 5.04
C ARG A 224 -20.74 6.77 5.01
N LEU A 225 -20.42 7.79 4.21
CA LEU A 225 -19.07 8.36 4.13
C LEU A 225 -18.56 8.90 5.48
N ALA A 226 -19.46 9.36 6.34
CA ALA A 226 -19.12 9.88 7.67
C ALA A 226 -19.13 8.80 8.78
N ASP A 227 -19.46 7.53 8.47
CA ASP A 227 -19.63 6.47 9.48
C ASP A 227 -18.33 5.68 9.76
N GLY A 228 -17.21 6.13 9.20
CA GLY A 228 -15.92 5.48 9.36
C GLY A 228 -15.34 5.60 10.77
N PRO A 229 -14.27 4.83 11.06
CA PRO A 229 -13.56 4.91 12.34
C PRO A 229 -12.96 6.29 12.62
N LEU A 230 -12.68 7.07 11.57
CA LEU A 230 -12.16 8.43 11.66
C LEU A 230 -13.13 9.42 10.98
N PRO A 231 -13.09 10.71 11.35
CA PRO A 231 -13.90 11.73 10.67
C PRO A 231 -13.59 11.82 9.17
N LEU A 232 -14.61 12.07 8.34
CA LEU A 232 -14.44 12.18 6.88
C LEU A 232 -13.34 13.17 6.47
N VAL A 233 -13.28 14.33 7.10
CA VAL A 233 -12.28 15.36 6.83
C VAL A 233 -10.84 14.87 7.02
N VAL A 234 -10.64 13.90 7.89
CA VAL A 234 -9.33 13.29 8.17
C VAL A 234 -8.91 12.40 6.99
N TYR A 235 -9.83 11.63 6.43
CA TYR A 235 -9.58 10.85 5.21
C TYR A 235 -9.37 11.75 3.98
N GLU A 236 -10.16 12.82 3.85
CA GLU A 236 -9.99 13.77 2.74
C GLU A 236 -8.58 14.36 2.77
N LYS A 237 -8.12 14.78 3.93
CA LYS A 237 -6.75 15.27 4.11
C LYS A 237 -5.71 14.21 3.78
N LEU A 238 -5.89 12.96 4.24
CA LEU A 238 -4.98 11.86 3.89
C LEU A 238 -4.80 11.75 2.38
N TYR A 239 -5.90 11.71 1.62
CA TYR A 239 -5.82 11.52 0.17
C TYR A 239 -5.28 12.73 -0.57
N ASP A 240 -5.47 13.94 -0.05
CA ASP A 240 -4.84 15.15 -0.58
C ASP A 240 -3.33 15.15 -0.32
N ASP A 241 -2.88 14.69 0.86
CA ASP A 241 -1.47 14.52 1.20
C ASP A 241 -0.82 13.41 0.34
N VAL A 242 -1.53 12.32 0.08
CA VAL A 242 -1.09 11.25 -0.84
C VAL A 242 -0.92 11.78 -2.26
N ASP A 243 -1.89 12.50 -2.80
CA ASP A 243 -1.84 13.08 -4.14
C ASP A 243 -0.69 14.09 -4.29
N THR A 244 -0.49 14.91 -3.26
CA THR A 244 0.63 15.86 -3.19
C THR A 244 1.97 15.12 -3.22
N SER A 245 2.13 14.07 -2.43
CA SER A 245 3.35 13.26 -2.39
C SER A 245 3.62 12.57 -3.72
N MET A 246 2.58 12.08 -4.40
CA MET A 246 2.70 11.51 -5.74
C MET A 246 3.15 12.54 -6.77
N SER A 247 2.68 13.79 -6.67
CA SER A 247 3.14 14.90 -7.51
C SER A 247 4.62 15.26 -7.27
N GLU A 248 5.17 14.98 -6.09
CA GLU A 248 6.61 15.10 -5.83
C GLU A 248 7.39 13.98 -6.52
N VAL A 249 6.86 12.76 -6.53
CA VAL A 249 7.45 11.64 -7.28
C VAL A 249 7.49 11.96 -8.76
N ASP A 250 6.43 12.53 -9.35
CA ASP A 250 6.39 12.92 -10.76
C ASP A 250 7.61 13.77 -11.14
N LYS A 251 7.91 14.79 -10.32
CA LYS A 251 9.05 15.69 -10.54
C LYS A 251 10.41 15.00 -10.51
N LEU A 252 10.52 13.86 -9.83
CA LEU A 252 11.76 13.09 -9.79
C LEU A 252 11.95 12.26 -11.08
N PHE A 253 10.89 12.02 -11.83
CA PHE A 253 10.90 11.17 -13.02
C PHE A 253 10.65 11.95 -14.34
N GLU A 254 10.37 13.25 -14.28
CA GLU A 254 10.41 14.15 -15.43
C GLU A 254 11.86 14.35 -15.94
#